data_f986bfd73f5a3cb496ab5e6bac0f60c1
#
_entry.id   f986bfd73f5a3cb496ab5e6bac0f60c1
#
_cell.length_a   1.000
_cell.length_b   1.000
_cell.length_c   1.000
_cell.angle_alpha   90.00
_cell.angle_beta   90.00
_cell.angle_gamma   90.00
#
_symmetry.space_group_name_H-M   'P 1'
#
loop_
_entity.id
_entity.type
_entity.pdbx_description
1 polymer ?
#
loop_
_entity_poly.entity_id
_entity_poly.type
_entity_poly.pdbx_seq_one_letter_code
_entity_poly.pdbx_strand_id
1 'polypeptide(L)'
;MGWKGRLILASSVLILGMFAWGAIARQLAPTSNTPLTRFDAIIVLGAPVDDDGNPTPEQLARVTEAVHEYERGVAPRLILTGGTDRNRFVEANVMARTAMAQGIPESALVPEMQATDTIQNGCYSLRIMQRHGWQSAEVVSSASHLPRAGLIFSRLQLEWRTHAAPPLEPQSAIDSSTADAMETLKTVRYLIWARQTDHCQP
;
A
#
# COMPACT_ATOMS: atom_id res chain seq x y z
N MET A 1 3.90 -7.84 -45.19
CA MET A 1 3.55 -6.95 -44.08
C MET A 1 4.46 -5.72 -44.17
N GLY A 2 3.87 -4.54 -44.43
CA GLY A 2 4.63 -3.29 -44.56
C GLY A 2 5.32 -2.89 -43.24
N TRP A 3 6.24 -1.92 -43.31
CA TRP A 3 7.02 -1.50 -42.15
C TRP A 3 6.16 -1.03 -40.98
N LYS A 4 5.02 -0.36 -41.24
CA LYS A 4 4.03 0.03 -40.22
C LYS A 4 3.46 -1.19 -39.47
N GLY A 5 3.15 -2.27 -40.19
CA GLY A 5 2.67 -3.50 -39.56
C GLY A 5 3.72 -4.20 -38.68
N ARG A 6 5.00 -4.13 -39.05
CA ARG A 6 6.11 -4.64 -38.22
C ARG A 6 6.32 -3.82 -36.95
N LEU A 7 6.18 -2.49 -37.04
CA LEU A 7 6.27 -1.61 -35.87
C LEU A 7 5.11 -1.84 -34.88
N ILE A 8 3.88 -1.96 -35.38
CA ILE A 8 2.70 -2.25 -34.53
C ILE A 8 2.90 -3.60 -33.80
N LEU A 9 3.34 -4.63 -34.54
CA LEU A 9 3.58 -5.94 -33.94
C LEU A 9 4.68 -5.87 -32.86
N ALA A 10 5.81 -5.21 -33.16
CA ALA A 10 6.89 -5.04 -32.20
C ALA A 10 6.46 -4.29 -30.95
N SER A 11 5.70 -3.20 -31.11
CA SER A 11 5.17 -2.45 -29.97
C SER A 11 4.19 -3.28 -29.12
N SER A 12 3.31 -4.06 -29.76
CA SER A 12 2.37 -4.95 -29.06
C SER A 12 3.10 -6.03 -28.27
N VAL A 13 4.12 -6.66 -28.85
CA VAL A 13 4.94 -7.67 -28.16
C VAL A 13 5.68 -7.05 -26.97
N LEU A 14 6.22 -5.84 -27.10
CA LEU A 14 6.88 -5.14 -26.00
C LEU A 14 5.91 -4.83 -24.85
N ILE A 15 4.73 -4.30 -25.16
CA ILE A 15 3.70 -4.00 -24.17
C ILE A 15 3.25 -5.26 -23.43
N LEU A 16 2.95 -6.34 -24.16
CA LEU A 16 2.58 -7.62 -23.55
C LEU A 16 3.70 -8.19 -22.67
N GLY A 17 4.96 -8.08 -23.15
CA GLY A 17 6.12 -8.50 -22.37
C GLY A 17 6.28 -7.71 -21.07
N MET A 18 6.06 -6.40 -21.10
CA MET A 18 6.09 -5.55 -19.91
C MET A 18 4.98 -5.91 -18.91
N PHE A 19 3.77 -6.16 -19.42
CA PHE A 19 2.66 -6.62 -18.57
C PHE A 19 2.93 -7.98 -17.93
N ALA A 20 3.42 -8.94 -18.73
CA ALA A 20 3.80 -10.27 -18.22
C ALA A 20 4.91 -10.17 -17.16
N TRP A 21 5.92 -9.33 -17.38
CA TRP A 21 6.96 -9.08 -16.40
C TRP A 21 6.42 -8.47 -15.11
N GLY A 22 5.54 -7.46 -15.19
CA GLY A 22 4.88 -6.88 -14.04
C GLY A 22 4.03 -7.90 -13.27
N ALA A 23 3.28 -8.74 -13.96
CA ALA A 23 2.46 -9.78 -13.36
C ALA A 23 3.32 -10.84 -12.64
N ILE A 24 4.42 -11.29 -13.25
CA ILE A 24 5.38 -12.20 -12.63
C ILE A 24 6.01 -11.57 -11.38
N ALA A 25 6.43 -10.30 -11.46
CA ALA A 25 7.00 -9.59 -10.32
C ALA A 25 6.02 -9.50 -9.15
N ARG A 26 4.71 -9.32 -9.43
CA ARG A 26 3.65 -9.32 -8.40
C ARG A 26 3.47 -10.69 -7.77
N GLN A 27 3.50 -11.77 -8.56
CA GLN A 27 3.39 -13.14 -8.04
C GLN A 27 4.58 -13.55 -7.17
N LEU A 28 5.77 -13.04 -7.49
CA LEU A 28 7.01 -13.30 -6.76
C LEU A 28 7.29 -12.26 -5.67
N ALA A 29 6.40 -11.31 -5.47
CA ALA A 29 6.57 -10.27 -4.47
C ALA A 29 6.63 -10.87 -3.05
N PRO A 30 7.61 -10.50 -2.24
CA PRO A 30 7.71 -11.01 -0.88
C PRO A 30 6.54 -10.49 -0.05
N THR A 31 6.03 -11.32 0.84
CA THR A 31 4.95 -10.98 1.77
C THR A 31 5.44 -10.75 3.19
N SER A 32 6.67 -11.16 3.49
CA SER A 32 7.30 -11.01 4.80
C SER A 32 8.81 -11.20 4.69
N ASN A 33 9.57 -10.63 5.62
CA ASN A 33 10.99 -10.91 5.84
C ASN A 33 11.27 -11.40 7.27
N THR A 34 10.23 -11.68 8.06
CA THR A 34 10.35 -12.05 9.48
C THR A 34 9.33 -13.13 9.85
N PRO A 35 9.61 -14.01 10.82
CA PRO A 35 8.65 -14.94 11.39
C PRO A 35 7.79 -14.33 12.49
N LEU A 36 7.93 -13.04 12.81
CA LEU A 36 7.20 -12.38 13.88
C LEU A 36 5.68 -12.44 13.64
N THR A 37 4.93 -12.58 14.73
CA THR A 37 3.46 -12.54 14.75
C THR A 37 2.93 -11.35 15.56
N ARG A 38 3.82 -10.64 16.26
CA ARG A 38 3.54 -9.37 16.95
C ARG A 38 4.60 -8.36 16.54
N PHE A 39 4.18 -7.13 16.39
CA PHE A 39 4.95 -6.04 15.82
C PHE A 39 4.90 -4.80 16.71
N ASP A 40 5.82 -3.88 16.47
CA ASP A 40 5.82 -2.59 17.17
C ASP A 40 4.69 -1.68 16.67
N ALA A 41 4.31 -1.78 15.40
CA ALA A 41 3.24 -1.00 14.81
C ALA A 41 2.50 -1.77 13.70
N ILE A 42 1.26 -1.35 13.41
CA ILE A 42 0.54 -1.66 12.18
C ILE A 42 0.66 -0.43 11.29
N ILE A 43 1.19 -0.59 10.07
CA ILE A 43 1.23 0.47 9.05
C ILE A 43 0.04 0.27 8.12
N VAL A 44 -0.89 1.23 8.09
CA VAL A 44 -2.05 1.22 7.21
C VAL A 44 -1.75 2.12 6.01
N LEU A 45 -1.63 1.51 4.84
CA LEU A 45 -1.35 2.26 3.61
C LEU A 45 -2.57 3.04 3.16
N GLY A 46 -2.36 4.29 2.76
CA GLY A 46 -3.38 5.23 2.29
C GLY A 46 -4.19 4.69 1.11
N ALA A 47 -5.43 5.09 1.07
CA ALA A 47 -6.36 4.88 -0.04
C ALA A 47 -7.21 6.14 -0.22
N PRO A 48 -7.79 6.36 -1.41
CA PRO A 48 -8.52 7.58 -1.71
C PRO A 48 -9.64 7.88 -0.71
N VAL A 49 -9.89 9.16 -0.53
CA VAL A 49 -11.03 9.74 0.20
C VAL A 49 -12.01 10.27 -0.83
N ASP A 50 -13.31 10.25 -0.55
CA ASP A 50 -14.32 10.83 -1.43
C ASP A 50 -14.29 12.39 -1.40
N ASP A 51 -15.06 13.02 -2.26
CA ASP A 51 -15.08 14.48 -2.40
C ASP A 51 -15.70 15.20 -1.18
N ASP A 52 -16.42 14.46 -0.33
CA ASP A 52 -17.03 14.96 0.90
C ASP A 52 -16.15 14.73 2.13
N GLY A 53 -15.03 14.04 1.98
CA GLY A 53 -14.07 13.74 3.06
C GLY A 53 -14.44 12.50 3.87
N ASN A 54 -15.25 11.59 3.30
CA ASN A 54 -15.52 10.28 3.89
C ASN A 54 -14.54 9.23 3.35
N PRO A 55 -14.28 8.16 4.09
CA PRO A 55 -13.47 7.06 3.58
C PRO A 55 -14.19 6.37 2.42
N THR A 56 -13.48 6.11 1.32
CA THR A 56 -13.99 5.18 0.31
C THR A 56 -14.12 3.76 0.89
N PRO A 57 -14.91 2.87 0.27
CA PRO A 57 -15.02 1.47 0.72
C PRO A 57 -13.67 0.78 0.88
N GLU A 58 -12.71 1.10 0.00
CA GLU A 58 -11.35 0.57 0.08
C GLU A 58 -10.60 1.09 1.33
N GLN A 59 -10.65 2.40 1.59
CA GLN A 59 -10.00 2.97 2.78
C GLN A 59 -10.64 2.45 4.06
N LEU A 60 -11.97 2.38 4.09
CA LEU A 60 -12.72 1.85 5.24
C LEU A 60 -12.33 0.39 5.53
N ALA A 61 -12.22 -0.46 4.49
CA ALA A 61 -11.80 -1.84 4.64
C ALA A 61 -10.40 -1.95 5.28
N ARG A 62 -9.44 -1.15 4.83
CA ARG A 62 -8.07 -1.14 5.37
C ARG A 62 -8.05 -0.73 6.84
N VAL A 63 -8.79 0.32 7.19
CA VAL A 63 -8.86 0.80 8.60
C VAL A 63 -9.55 -0.23 9.47
N THR A 64 -10.68 -0.81 9.04
CA THR A 64 -11.40 -1.82 9.80
C THR A 64 -10.53 -3.05 10.06
N GLU A 65 -9.79 -3.52 9.06
CA GLU A 65 -8.89 -4.65 9.26
C GLU A 65 -7.74 -4.32 10.21
N ALA A 66 -7.18 -3.11 10.11
CA ALA A 66 -6.13 -2.67 11.04
C ALA A 66 -6.66 -2.56 12.49
N VAL A 67 -7.92 -2.17 12.68
CA VAL A 67 -8.59 -2.18 13.99
C VAL A 67 -8.71 -3.60 14.52
N HIS A 68 -9.15 -4.58 13.71
CA HIS A 68 -9.20 -5.99 14.10
C HIS A 68 -7.80 -6.51 14.51
N GLU A 69 -6.75 -6.19 13.76
CA GLU A 69 -5.39 -6.60 14.11
C GLU A 69 -4.89 -5.95 15.42
N TYR A 70 -5.24 -4.68 15.64
CA TYR A 70 -4.96 -4.00 16.90
C TYR A 70 -5.68 -4.68 18.09
N GLU A 71 -6.97 -4.99 17.96
CA GLU A 71 -7.78 -5.66 18.98
C GLU A 71 -7.26 -7.08 19.28
N ARG A 72 -6.72 -7.77 18.27
CA ARG A 72 -6.05 -9.08 18.43
C ARG A 72 -4.68 -8.97 19.12
N GLY A 73 -4.20 -7.75 19.38
CA GLY A 73 -2.92 -7.51 20.02
C GLY A 73 -1.72 -7.78 19.13
N VAL A 74 -1.89 -7.66 17.80
CA VAL A 74 -0.79 -7.81 16.82
C VAL A 74 0.21 -6.68 16.96
N ALA A 75 -0.24 -5.44 17.22
CA ALA A 75 0.62 -4.33 17.60
C ALA A 75 -0.15 -3.31 18.46
N PRO A 76 0.55 -2.53 19.31
CA PRO A 76 -0.09 -1.59 20.23
C PRO A 76 -0.42 -0.22 19.60
N ARG A 77 -0.16 -0.03 18.30
CA ARG A 77 -0.36 1.26 17.62
C ARG A 77 -0.53 1.12 16.11
N LEU A 78 -1.15 2.14 15.51
CA LEU A 78 -1.38 2.24 14.07
C LEU A 78 -0.64 3.47 13.52
N ILE A 79 0.23 3.28 12.52
CA ILE A 79 0.75 4.35 11.67
C ILE A 79 -0.19 4.43 10.46
N LEU A 80 -0.89 5.55 10.31
CA LEU A 80 -1.83 5.79 9.24
C LEU A 80 -1.16 6.71 8.22
N THR A 81 -0.76 6.19 7.06
CA THR A 81 0.08 6.93 6.12
C THR A 81 -0.66 7.28 4.84
N GLY A 82 -0.64 8.57 4.49
CA GLY A 82 -1.22 9.12 3.27
C GLY A 82 -1.58 10.60 3.42
N GLY A 83 -1.07 11.41 2.50
CA GLY A 83 -1.32 12.85 2.41
C GLY A 83 -2.60 13.17 1.63
N THR A 84 -2.53 14.24 0.83
CA THR A 84 -3.57 14.63 -0.13
C THR A 84 -3.20 14.12 -1.52
N ASP A 85 -4.08 13.34 -2.16
CA ASP A 85 -3.85 12.86 -3.54
C ASP A 85 -4.73 13.59 -4.56
N ARG A 86 -6.06 13.51 -4.41
CA ARG A 86 -7.02 13.97 -5.43
C ARG A 86 -7.88 15.14 -5.01
N ASN A 87 -7.99 15.39 -3.73
CA ASN A 87 -8.83 16.43 -3.14
C ASN A 87 -8.12 17.08 -1.96
N ARG A 88 -8.82 17.97 -1.25
CA ARG A 88 -8.28 18.74 -0.09
C ARG A 88 -8.12 17.91 1.20
N PHE A 89 -8.59 16.68 1.22
CA PHE A 89 -8.61 15.87 2.43
C PHE A 89 -7.33 15.04 2.55
N VAL A 90 -6.78 15.01 3.75
CA VAL A 90 -5.59 14.21 4.07
C VAL A 90 -6.05 12.79 4.43
N GLU A 91 -5.62 11.79 3.68
CA GLU A 91 -6.02 10.39 3.85
C GLU A 91 -5.77 9.89 5.28
N ALA A 92 -4.59 10.17 5.85
CA ALA A 92 -4.23 9.77 7.21
C ALA A 92 -5.19 10.34 8.28
N ASN A 93 -5.68 11.58 8.10
CA ASN A 93 -6.63 12.18 9.04
C ASN A 93 -8.01 11.53 8.95
N VAL A 94 -8.43 11.15 7.74
CA VAL A 94 -9.70 10.44 7.54
C VAL A 94 -9.61 9.05 8.15
N MET A 95 -8.50 8.33 7.93
CA MET A 95 -8.25 7.03 8.57
C MET A 95 -8.23 7.13 10.09
N ALA A 96 -7.60 8.18 10.67
CA ALA A 96 -7.55 8.36 12.12
C ALA A 96 -8.94 8.57 12.72
N ARG A 97 -9.78 9.43 12.10
CA ARG A 97 -11.18 9.60 12.54
C ARG A 97 -11.97 8.30 12.45
N THR A 98 -11.76 7.54 11.38
CA THR A 98 -12.44 6.26 11.16
C THR A 98 -12.00 5.21 12.21
N ALA A 99 -10.72 5.14 12.55
CA ALA A 99 -10.22 4.25 13.59
C ALA A 99 -10.74 4.63 14.99
N MET A 100 -10.76 5.94 15.31
CA MET A 100 -11.34 6.43 16.58
C MET A 100 -12.83 6.11 16.68
N ALA A 101 -13.58 6.26 15.60
CA ALA A 101 -14.99 5.91 15.56
C ALA A 101 -15.23 4.40 15.78
N GLN A 102 -14.22 3.55 15.53
CA GLN A 102 -14.22 2.12 15.81
C GLN A 102 -13.59 1.76 17.18
N GLY A 103 -13.32 2.75 18.03
CA GLY A 103 -12.87 2.51 19.42
C GLY A 103 -11.35 2.56 19.65
N ILE A 104 -10.55 2.84 18.64
CA ILE A 104 -9.09 2.97 18.85
C ILE A 104 -8.80 4.30 19.57
N PRO A 105 -8.06 4.27 20.69
CA PRO A 105 -7.69 5.49 21.40
C PRO A 105 -6.74 6.35 20.56
N GLU A 106 -6.92 7.66 20.60
CA GLU A 106 -6.07 8.62 19.87
C GLU A 106 -4.57 8.42 20.15
N SER A 107 -4.23 8.05 21.39
CA SER A 107 -2.84 7.78 21.81
C SER A 107 -2.18 6.59 21.10
N ALA A 108 -2.97 5.72 20.48
CA ALA A 108 -2.47 4.60 19.67
C ALA A 108 -2.34 4.96 18.18
N LEU A 109 -2.74 6.15 17.76
CA LEU A 109 -2.73 6.58 16.36
C LEU A 109 -1.54 7.50 16.06
N VAL A 110 -0.85 7.23 14.99
CA VAL A 110 0.29 8.01 14.50
C VAL A 110 0.04 8.37 13.03
N PRO A 111 -0.64 9.50 12.74
CA PRO A 111 -0.90 9.89 11.35
C PRO A 111 0.36 10.42 10.68
N GLU A 112 0.65 9.90 9.49
CA GLU A 112 1.65 10.39 8.55
C GLU A 112 0.92 11.06 7.36
N MET A 113 1.05 12.37 7.22
CA MET A 113 0.17 13.20 6.40
C MET A 113 0.84 13.73 5.12
N GLN A 114 2.07 13.32 4.80
CA GLN A 114 2.85 13.93 3.72
C GLN A 114 2.98 13.03 2.49
N ALA A 115 2.83 11.71 2.66
CA ALA A 115 3.04 10.76 1.59
C ALA A 115 1.99 10.92 0.48
N THR A 116 2.46 11.03 -0.76
CA THR A 116 1.61 11.14 -1.96
C THR A 116 1.69 9.91 -2.86
N ASP A 117 2.52 8.93 -2.51
CA ASP A 117 2.65 7.66 -3.20
C ASP A 117 3.09 6.54 -2.25
N THR A 118 3.07 5.30 -2.73
CA THR A 118 3.37 4.13 -1.89
C THR A 118 4.83 4.06 -1.45
N ILE A 119 5.77 4.64 -2.21
CA ILE A 119 7.19 4.69 -1.81
C ILE A 119 7.33 5.63 -0.62
N GLN A 120 6.71 6.81 -0.71
CA GLN A 120 6.68 7.78 0.38
C GLN A 120 5.95 7.23 1.61
N ASN A 121 4.83 6.49 1.42
CA ASN A 121 4.18 5.78 2.53
C ASN A 121 5.16 4.90 3.29
N GLY A 122 5.94 4.06 2.60
CA GLY A 122 6.96 3.21 3.22
C GLY A 122 8.08 4.02 3.87
N CYS A 123 8.65 5.00 3.17
CA CYS A 123 9.77 5.79 3.66
C CYS A 123 9.40 6.65 4.88
N TYR A 124 8.25 7.31 4.85
CA TYR A 124 7.85 8.19 5.95
C TYR A 124 7.38 7.39 7.17
N SER A 125 6.75 6.23 6.96
CA SER A 125 6.48 5.28 8.04
C SER A 125 7.79 4.79 8.67
N LEU A 126 8.80 4.41 7.87
CA LEU A 126 10.12 4.01 8.39
C LEU A 126 10.77 5.12 9.22
N ARG A 127 10.71 6.38 8.78
CA ARG A 127 11.23 7.53 9.55
C ARG A 127 10.50 7.70 10.90
N ILE A 128 9.18 7.48 10.94
CA ILE A 128 8.42 7.49 12.19
C ILE A 128 8.91 6.37 13.10
N MET A 129 9.02 5.16 12.58
CA MET A 129 9.47 4.00 13.33
C MET A 129 10.89 4.20 13.90
N GLN A 130 11.82 4.70 13.09
CA GLN A 130 13.19 5.01 13.53
C GLN A 130 13.23 6.04 14.66
N ARG A 131 12.44 7.11 14.58
CA ARG A 131 12.36 8.13 15.63
C ARG A 131 11.86 7.58 16.96
N HIS A 132 11.06 6.53 16.93
CA HIS A 132 10.51 5.88 18.12
C HIS A 132 11.29 4.62 18.55
N GLY A 133 12.30 4.20 17.80
CA GLY A 133 13.05 2.97 18.08
C GLY A 133 12.26 1.69 17.76
N TRP A 134 11.20 1.77 16.94
CA TRP A 134 10.41 0.63 16.51
C TRP A 134 11.06 -0.05 15.30
N GLN A 135 11.10 -1.37 15.29
CA GLN A 135 11.87 -2.16 14.34
C GLN A 135 11.02 -3.12 13.50
N SER A 136 9.76 -3.32 13.87
CA SER A 136 8.89 -4.30 13.22
C SER A 136 7.50 -3.75 12.95
N ALA A 137 6.91 -4.08 11.78
CA ALA A 137 5.58 -3.64 11.40
C ALA A 137 4.79 -4.70 10.64
N GLU A 138 3.48 -4.74 10.90
CA GLU A 138 2.53 -5.33 9.96
C GLU A 138 2.01 -4.25 9.01
N VAL A 139 2.02 -4.56 7.71
CA VAL A 139 1.61 -3.62 6.65
C VAL A 139 0.25 -4.02 6.12
N VAL A 140 -0.78 -3.24 6.45
CA VAL A 140 -2.17 -3.49 6.05
C VAL A 140 -2.51 -2.71 4.79
N SER A 141 -3.07 -3.41 3.79
CA SER A 141 -3.57 -2.82 2.55
C SER A 141 -4.51 -3.76 1.82
N SER A 142 -5.12 -3.29 0.71
CA SER A 142 -5.94 -4.13 -0.17
C SER A 142 -5.11 -5.23 -0.82
N ALA A 143 -5.69 -6.42 -1.00
CA ALA A 143 -4.99 -7.60 -1.54
C ALA A 143 -4.29 -7.30 -2.89
N SER A 144 -4.96 -6.56 -3.80
CA SER A 144 -4.38 -6.18 -5.09
C SER A 144 -3.17 -5.25 -4.96
N HIS A 145 -3.08 -4.45 -3.90
CA HIS A 145 -2.00 -3.50 -3.66
C HIS A 145 -0.77 -4.16 -2.98
N LEU A 146 -0.97 -5.19 -2.17
CA LEU A 146 0.08 -5.79 -1.34
C LEU A 146 1.31 -6.29 -2.12
N PRO A 147 1.22 -6.89 -3.31
CA PRO A 147 2.41 -7.27 -4.06
C PRO A 147 3.35 -6.09 -4.34
N ARG A 148 2.81 -4.92 -4.72
CA ARG A 148 3.62 -3.73 -4.93
C ARG A 148 4.17 -3.16 -3.62
N ALA A 149 3.38 -3.16 -2.56
CA ALA A 149 3.84 -2.79 -1.23
C ALA A 149 5.00 -3.70 -0.77
N GLY A 150 4.87 -5.02 -0.91
CA GLY A 150 5.93 -5.97 -0.56
C GLY A 150 7.25 -5.72 -1.28
N LEU A 151 7.19 -5.40 -2.59
CA LEU A 151 8.39 -5.01 -3.36
C LEU A 151 9.05 -3.73 -2.84
N ILE A 152 8.26 -2.79 -2.30
CA ILE A 152 8.76 -1.54 -1.73
C ILE A 152 9.35 -1.81 -0.34
N PHE A 153 8.58 -2.46 0.55
CA PHE A 153 9.00 -2.73 1.91
C PHE A 153 10.21 -3.68 1.99
N SER A 154 10.39 -4.58 1.01
CA SER A 154 11.60 -5.43 0.94
C SER A 154 12.92 -4.66 0.80
N ARG A 155 12.87 -3.37 0.50
CA ARG A 155 14.05 -2.49 0.40
C ARG A 155 14.27 -1.63 1.64
N LEU A 156 13.34 -1.66 2.60
CA LEU A 156 13.42 -0.90 3.83
C LEU A 156 14.15 -1.71 4.91
N GLN A 157 14.90 -1.01 5.76
CA GLN A 157 15.55 -1.61 6.93
C GLN A 157 14.54 -1.74 8.08
N LEU A 158 13.62 -2.71 7.93
CA LEU A 158 12.51 -2.98 8.83
C LEU A 158 12.18 -4.46 8.79
N GLU A 159 11.80 -5.06 9.90
CA GLU A 159 11.12 -6.34 9.93
C GLU A 159 9.64 -6.13 9.62
N TRP A 160 9.10 -6.82 8.63
CA TRP A 160 7.73 -6.57 8.19
C TRP A 160 7.02 -7.82 7.67
N ARG A 161 5.69 -7.76 7.72
CA ARG A 161 4.77 -8.70 7.10
C ARG A 161 3.62 -7.93 6.47
N THR A 162 3.16 -8.34 5.30
CA THR A 162 1.92 -7.81 4.71
C THR A 162 0.70 -8.52 5.26
N HIS A 163 -0.40 -7.78 5.41
CA HIS A 163 -1.71 -8.30 5.78
C HIS A 163 -2.78 -7.71 4.87
N ALA A 164 -3.63 -8.59 4.30
CA ALA A 164 -4.66 -8.18 3.36
C ALA A 164 -5.93 -7.75 4.08
N ALA A 165 -6.38 -6.53 3.84
CA ALA A 165 -7.71 -6.10 4.22
C ALA A 165 -8.74 -6.72 3.25
N PRO A 166 -9.68 -7.54 3.74
CA PRO A 166 -10.76 -8.06 2.92
C PRO A 166 -11.70 -6.93 2.51
N PRO A 167 -12.27 -6.96 1.30
CA PRO A 167 -13.28 -5.98 0.91
C PRO A 167 -14.52 -6.14 1.79
N LEU A 168 -15.13 -5.02 2.18
CA LEU A 168 -16.33 -5.02 3.01
C LEU A 168 -17.57 -5.54 2.28
N GLU A 169 -17.55 -5.42 0.94
CA GLU A 169 -18.60 -5.94 0.07
C GLU A 169 -17.99 -6.84 -1.01
N PRO A 170 -18.73 -7.84 -1.50
CA PRO A 170 -18.27 -8.67 -2.59
C PRO A 170 -17.95 -7.82 -3.84
N GLN A 171 -16.72 -7.90 -4.32
CA GLN A 171 -16.32 -7.23 -5.55
C GLN A 171 -16.73 -8.07 -6.77
N SER A 172 -17.16 -7.39 -7.84
CA SER A 172 -17.38 -8.08 -9.10
C SER A 172 -16.04 -8.59 -9.68
N ALA A 173 -16.10 -9.64 -10.50
CA ALA A 173 -14.91 -10.14 -11.19
C ALA A 173 -14.27 -9.09 -12.12
N ILE A 174 -15.08 -8.15 -12.64
CA ILE A 174 -14.60 -7.05 -13.48
C ILE A 174 -13.83 -6.04 -12.62
N ASP A 175 -14.36 -5.64 -11.47
CA ASP A 175 -13.73 -4.67 -10.59
C ASP A 175 -12.38 -5.20 -10.05
N SER A 176 -12.34 -6.46 -9.63
CA SER A 176 -11.10 -7.09 -9.17
C SER A 176 -10.07 -7.20 -10.29
N SER A 177 -10.48 -7.57 -11.51
CA SER A 177 -9.58 -7.66 -12.67
C SER A 177 -9.03 -6.30 -13.08
N THR A 178 -9.84 -5.25 -13.04
CA THR A 178 -9.39 -3.88 -13.36
C THR A 178 -8.44 -3.35 -12.30
N ALA A 179 -8.70 -3.60 -11.01
CA ALA A 179 -7.79 -3.26 -9.92
C ALA A 179 -6.42 -3.96 -10.09
N ASP A 180 -6.41 -5.25 -10.40
CA ASP A 180 -5.18 -6.01 -10.63
C ASP A 180 -4.40 -5.53 -11.87
N ALA A 181 -5.08 -5.19 -12.95
CA ALA A 181 -4.46 -4.63 -14.15
C ALA A 181 -3.81 -3.27 -13.86
N MET A 182 -4.50 -2.39 -13.13
CA MET A 182 -3.98 -1.09 -12.73
C MET A 182 -2.79 -1.22 -11.78
N GLU A 183 -2.86 -2.13 -10.81
CA GLU A 183 -1.73 -2.39 -9.89
C GLU A 183 -0.54 -3.04 -10.61
N THR A 184 -0.78 -3.86 -11.64
CA THR A 184 0.27 -4.39 -12.51
C THR A 184 0.98 -3.25 -13.25
N LEU A 185 0.24 -2.31 -13.83
CA LEU A 185 0.81 -1.14 -14.49
C LEU A 185 1.63 -0.26 -13.53
N LYS A 186 1.12 0.00 -12.33
CA LYS A 186 1.84 0.73 -11.27
C LYS A 186 3.10 -0.03 -10.84
N THR A 187 3.07 -1.36 -10.80
CA THR A 187 4.23 -2.20 -10.47
C THR A 187 5.30 -2.11 -11.57
N VAL A 188 4.90 -2.17 -12.84
CA VAL A 188 5.83 -1.94 -13.98
C VAL A 188 6.50 -0.57 -13.87
N ARG A 189 5.70 0.48 -13.64
CA ARG A 189 6.23 1.84 -13.42
C ARG A 189 7.25 1.87 -12.27
N TYR A 190 6.93 1.23 -11.14
CA TYR A 190 7.82 1.13 -9.99
C TYR A 190 9.13 0.41 -10.35
N LEU A 191 9.06 -0.72 -11.05
CA LEU A 191 10.25 -1.50 -11.42
C LEU A 191 11.18 -0.75 -12.39
N ILE A 192 10.63 0.05 -13.30
CA ILE A 192 11.40 0.78 -14.30
C ILE A 192 11.98 2.06 -13.72
N TRP A 193 11.20 2.84 -13.01
CA TRP A 193 11.54 4.22 -12.66
C TRP A 193 11.87 4.41 -11.18
N ALA A 194 10.97 4.02 -10.32
CA ALA A 194 11.07 4.34 -8.90
C ALA A 194 12.11 3.47 -8.17
N ARG A 195 12.44 2.30 -8.72
CA ARG A 195 13.51 1.43 -8.19
C ARG A 195 14.89 2.07 -8.28
N GLN A 196 15.08 3.04 -9.16
CA GLN A 196 16.39 3.68 -9.42
C GLN A 196 16.60 4.94 -8.56
N THR A 197 15.54 5.45 -7.93
CA THR A 197 15.58 6.64 -7.08
C THR A 197 15.51 6.24 -5.62
N ASP A 198 16.50 6.64 -4.83
CA ASP A 198 16.53 6.37 -3.38
C ASP A 198 15.64 7.40 -2.66
N HIS A 199 14.34 7.16 -2.65
CA HIS A 199 13.34 8.07 -2.08
C HIS A 199 13.31 8.07 -0.54
N CYS A 200 14.06 7.18 0.11
CA CYS A 200 14.12 7.08 1.56
C CYS A 200 15.31 7.82 2.18
N GLN A 201 16.19 8.40 1.38
CA GLN A 201 17.27 9.23 1.93
C GLN A 201 16.71 10.55 2.48
N PRO A 202 17.27 11.05 3.60
CA PRO A 202 16.85 12.28 4.25
C PRO A 202 17.07 13.51 3.39
#